data_56fad6e0b1f2c211b0c4710f3968def7
#
_entry.id   56fad6e0b1f2c211b0c4710f3968def7
#
_cell.length_a   1.000
_cell.length_b   1.000
_cell.length_c   1.000
_cell.angle_alpha   90.00
_cell.angle_beta   90.00
_cell.angle_gamma   90.00
#
_symmetry.space_group_name_H-M   'P 1'
#
loop_
_entity.id
_entity.type
_entity.pdbx_description
1 polymer ?
#
loop_
_entity_poly.entity_id
_entity_poly.type
_entity_poly.pdbx_seq_one_letter_code
_entity_poly.pdbx_strand_id
1 'polypeptide(L)'
;VKATQTYKMPKTVKESSNSLAKSILNLNAASCVAFRVHKRCGVKRPMNENITAEPWYKKWWGILLIAVGAMAFAASLYIGIMTVRFYRQIQIGEIPSEISSRLTRSNIQSPARLKENLAYLTADDPSFGAPDAPLQIVEFADFECPYSREESLIVRELMARFPKKIHFIYRDFPLTDIHPNAFRASEAANCAHEQGKFWAMHDKLYQNATRLTDLDIKLYALEVGLDITKFNECFDLRKYKDEIEIDRADGIAAGVSGTPTFFINGKKVAGAIPMELWEQILARVK
;
A
#
# COMPACT_ATOMS: atom_id res chain seq x y z
N VAL A 1 45.21 -11.61 -2.73
CA VAL A 1 45.05 -13.03 -3.02
C VAL A 1 43.55 -13.26 -3.11
N LYS A 2 43.04 -13.43 -4.35
CA LYS A 2 41.62 -13.70 -4.67
C LYS A 2 41.33 -15.18 -4.41
N ALA A 3 40.26 -15.49 -3.71
CA ALA A 3 39.66 -16.80 -3.70
C ALA A 3 38.19 -16.66 -4.16
N THR A 4 37.95 -17.05 -5.41
CA THR A 4 36.63 -17.25 -6.00
C THR A 4 36.10 -18.62 -5.55
N GLN A 5 35.07 -18.62 -4.72
CA GLN A 5 34.37 -19.86 -4.35
C GLN A 5 33.18 -20.06 -5.27
N THR A 6 33.29 -21.04 -6.17
CA THR A 6 32.21 -21.50 -7.02
C THR A 6 31.23 -22.36 -6.23
N TYR A 7 30.00 -21.91 -6.10
CA TYR A 7 28.92 -22.65 -5.45
C TYR A 7 28.34 -23.70 -6.41
N LYS A 8 28.44 -24.98 -6.02
CA LYS A 8 27.96 -26.14 -6.76
C LYS A 8 26.57 -26.52 -6.28
N MET A 9 25.54 -26.33 -7.10
CA MET A 9 24.15 -26.70 -6.77
C MET A 9 23.96 -28.21 -6.61
N PRO A 10 23.14 -28.68 -5.66
CA PRO A 10 22.85 -30.09 -5.46
C PRO A 10 21.96 -30.69 -6.56
N LYS A 11 22.20 -31.95 -6.90
CA LYS A 11 21.62 -32.70 -8.02
C LYS A 11 20.15 -33.11 -7.93
N THR A 12 19.42 -32.69 -6.90
CA THR A 12 18.05 -33.14 -6.57
C THR A 12 16.92 -32.40 -7.29
N VAL A 13 17.20 -31.36 -8.08
CA VAL A 13 16.14 -30.57 -8.75
C VAL A 13 15.85 -31.04 -10.19
N LYS A 14 16.64 -31.98 -10.72
CA LYS A 14 16.51 -32.47 -12.13
C LYS A 14 15.55 -33.67 -12.30
N GLU A 15 15.09 -34.28 -11.22
CA GLU A 15 14.23 -35.49 -11.32
C GLU A 15 12.72 -35.20 -11.22
N SER A 16 12.31 -34.00 -10.75
CA SER A 16 10.89 -33.67 -10.61
C SER A 16 10.22 -33.19 -11.90
N SER A 17 10.97 -32.71 -12.88
CA SER A 17 10.42 -32.20 -14.15
C SER A 17 10.12 -33.31 -15.18
N ASN A 18 10.70 -34.50 -15.06
CA ASN A 18 10.45 -35.62 -15.96
C ASN A 18 9.25 -36.50 -15.57
N SER A 19 8.73 -36.35 -14.37
CA SER A 19 7.55 -37.10 -13.89
C SER A 19 6.24 -36.48 -14.38
N LEU A 20 6.16 -35.14 -14.48
CA LEU A 20 4.95 -34.46 -14.98
C LEU A 20 4.77 -34.58 -16.50
N ALA A 21 5.84 -34.68 -17.29
CA ALA A 21 5.73 -34.82 -18.72
C ALA A 21 5.28 -36.22 -19.18
N LYS A 22 5.49 -37.26 -18.35
CA LYS A 22 5.03 -38.64 -18.65
C LYS A 22 3.56 -38.88 -18.27
N SER A 23 2.98 -38.10 -17.38
CA SER A 23 1.56 -38.22 -17.00
C SER A 23 0.60 -37.59 -18.01
N ILE A 24 1.04 -36.64 -18.84
CA ILE A 24 0.19 -35.98 -19.84
C ILE A 24 0.12 -36.78 -21.15
N LEU A 25 1.08 -37.65 -21.43
CA LEU A 25 1.13 -38.47 -22.67
C LEU A 25 0.33 -39.79 -22.59
N ASN A 26 -0.14 -40.20 -21.41
CA ASN A 26 -0.91 -41.44 -21.23
C ASN A 26 -2.42 -41.28 -21.23
N LEU A 27 -2.97 -40.07 -21.44
CA LEU A 27 -4.41 -39.82 -21.46
C LEU A 27 -5.05 -39.86 -22.87
N ASN A 28 -4.23 -40.03 -23.96
CA ASN A 28 -4.72 -40.03 -25.33
C ASN A 28 -4.73 -41.42 -26.00
N ALA A 29 -4.45 -42.51 -25.27
CA ALA A 29 -4.34 -43.85 -25.85
C ALA A 29 -5.44 -44.83 -25.44
N ALA A 30 -6.52 -44.39 -24.74
CA ALA A 30 -7.55 -45.25 -24.18
C ALA A 30 -8.95 -45.07 -24.80
N SER A 31 -9.08 -44.63 -26.05
CA SER A 31 -10.38 -44.50 -26.71
C SER A 31 -10.42 -45.06 -28.13
N CYS A 32 -9.74 -46.15 -28.37
CA CYS A 32 -9.86 -46.89 -29.64
C CYS A 32 -9.82 -48.41 -29.43
N VAL A 33 -10.74 -48.96 -28.63
CA VAL A 33 -11.06 -50.41 -28.71
C VAL A 33 -12.54 -50.57 -28.34
N ALA A 34 -13.24 -51.16 -29.25
CA ALA A 34 -14.57 -51.78 -29.20
C ALA A 34 -15.66 -51.06 -30.04
N PHE A 35 -15.71 -51.44 -31.29
CA PHE A 35 -16.95 -51.92 -31.85
C PHE A 35 -16.67 -52.68 -33.17
N ARG A 36 -16.48 -53.97 -33.06
CA ARG A 36 -16.51 -54.92 -34.14
C ARG A 36 -17.81 -55.74 -34.01
N VAL A 37 -18.48 -56.00 -35.17
CA VAL A 37 -19.61 -56.91 -35.41
C VAL A 37 -20.97 -56.25 -35.46
N HIS A 38 -21.49 -55.89 -36.65
CA HIS A 38 -22.50 -56.70 -37.31
C HIS A 38 -22.70 -56.22 -38.76
N LYS A 39 -22.32 -57.10 -39.72
CA LYS A 39 -22.83 -57.06 -41.09
C LYS A 39 -24.24 -57.65 -41.08
N ARG A 40 -25.23 -56.92 -41.55
CA ARG A 40 -26.36 -57.32 -42.44
C ARG A 40 -27.48 -56.32 -42.38
N CYS A 41 -27.76 -55.75 -43.47
CA CYS A 41 -29.05 -55.58 -44.19
C CYS A 41 -28.96 -54.32 -45.06
N GLY A 42 -28.97 -54.57 -46.35
CA GLY A 42 -29.04 -53.51 -47.34
C GLY A 42 -30.43 -52.87 -47.35
N VAL A 43 -30.47 -51.59 -46.95
CA VAL A 43 -31.53 -50.67 -47.31
C VAL A 43 -30.82 -49.47 -47.89
N LYS A 44 -30.86 -49.38 -49.24
CA LYS A 44 -30.51 -48.16 -49.95
C LYS A 44 -31.52 -47.07 -49.51
N ARG A 45 -31.10 -46.17 -48.61
CA ARG A 45 -31.80 -44.90 -48.47
C ARG A 45 -31.33 -43.98 -49.59
N PRO A 46 -32.26 -43.27 -50.25
CA PRO A 46 -31.87 -42.27 -51.22
C PRO A 46 -31.06 -41.20 -50.51
N MET A 47 -29.86 -40.87 -51.02
CA MET A 47 -29.12 -39.68 -50.62
C MET A 47 -29.96 -38.49 -51.05
N ASN A 48 -30.63 -37.88 -50.07
CA ASN A 48 -31.25 -36.58 -50.28
C ASN A 48 -30.11 -35.55 -50.15
N GLU A 49 -29.68 -35.06 -51.28
CA GLU A 49 -28.76 -33.94 -51.42
C GLU A 49 -29.43 -32.70 -50.85
N ASN A 50 -28.60 -31.87 -50.21
CA ASN A 50 -28.90 -30.53 -49.69
C ASN A 50 -29.55 -30.41 -48.30
N ILE A 51 -28.83 -30.93 -47.28
CA ILE A 51 -28.94 -30.29 -45.97
C ILE A 51 -27.78 -29.29 -45.88
N THR A 52 -28.01 -28.08 -46.42
CA THR A 52 -27.17 -26.94 -46.10
C THR A 52 -27.40 -26.62 -44.63
N ALA A 53 -26.53 -27.15 -43.76
CA ALA A 53 -26.58 -26.84 -42.33
C ALA A 53 -26.45 -25.30 -42.17
N GLU A 54 -27.52 -24.68 -41.69
CA GLU A 54 -27.46 -23.24 -41.42
C GLU A 54 -26.24 -22.91 -40.53
N PRO A 55 -25.44 -21.93 -40.92
CA PRO A 55 -24.25 -21.59 -40.18
C PRO A 55 -24.61 -21.19 -38.76
N TRP A 56 -23.78 -21.61 -37.78
CA TRP A 56 -24.01 -21.49 -36.33
C TRP A 56 -24.31 -20.05 -35.89
N TYR A 57 -23.77 -19.05 -36.58
CA TYR A 57 -24.00 -17.62 -36.27
C TYR A 57 -25.43 -17.15 -36.64
N LYS A 58 -26.20 -17.90 -37.40
CA LYS A 58 -27.63 -17.62 -37.66
C LYS A 58 -28.54 -18.24 -36.62
N LYS A 59 -28.03 -19.15 -35.78
CA LYS A 59 -28.80 -19.73 -34.68
C LYS A 59 -28.87 -18.73 -33.52
N TRP A 60 -30.02 -18.68 -32.84
CA TRP A 60 -30.22 -17.72 -31.73
C TRP A 60 -29.10 -17.70 -30.69
N TRP A 61 -28.52 -18.87 -30.33
CA TRP A 61 -27.38 -18.97 -29.42
C TRP A 61 -26.08 -18.42 -30.03
N GLY A 62 -25.91 -18.51 -31.37
CA GLY A 62 -24.76 -17.93 -32.06
C GLY A 62 -24.81 -16.40 -32.03
N ILE A 63 -25.99 -15.82 -32.23
CA ILE A 63 -26.21 -14.37 -32.10
C ILE A 63 -25.92 -13.92 -30.67
N LEU A 64 -26.32 -14.70 -29.67
CA LEU A 64 -26.08 -14.42 -28.27
C LEU A 64 -24.57 -14.42 -27.94
N LEU A 65 -23.83 -15.40 -28.46
CA LEU A 65 -22.37 -15.46 -28.31
C LEU A 65 -21.65 -14.27 -28.96
N ILE A 66 -22.11 -13.86 -30.15
CA ILE A 66 -21.53 -12.68 -30.82
C ILE A 66 -21.83 -11.41 -30.01
N ALA A 67 -23.04 -11.26 -29.47
CA ALA A 67 -23.44 -10.11 -28.66
C ALA A 67 -22.61 -10.04 -27.34
N VAL A 68 -22.42 -11.18 -26.65
CA VAL A 68 -21.60 -11.27 -25.46
C VAL A 68 -20.11 -10.95 -25.79
N GLY A 69 -19.62 -11.49 -26.90
CA GLY A 69 -18.25 -11.21 -27.38
C GLY A 69 -18.05 -9.72 -27.70
N ALA A 70 -19.03 -9.09 -28.36
CA ALA A 70 -18.99 -7.66 -28.67
C ALA A 70 -19.03 -6.78 -27.39
N MET A 71 -19.86 -7.15 -26.40
CA MET A 71 -19.90 -6.45 -25.11
C MET A 71 -18.57 -6.61 -24.33
N ALA A 72 -18.01 -7.81 -24.30
CA ALA A 72 -16.72 -8.05 -23.65
C ALA A 72 -15.59 -7.27 -24.33
N PHE A 73 -15.60 -7.20 -25.66
CA PHE A 73 -14.64 -6.41 -26.42
C PHE A 73 -14.79 -4.91 -26.16
N ALA A 74 -16.03 -4.39 -26.14
CA ALA A 74 -16.31 -2.98 -25.83
C ALA A 74 -15.88 -2.62 -24.40
N ALA A 75 -16.14 -3.51 -23.43
CA ALA A 75 -15.70 -3.34 -22.04
C ALA A 75 -14.17 -3.32 -21.93
N SER A 76 -13.48 -4.23 -22.63
CA SER A 76 -12.01 -4.27 -22.66
C SER A 76 -11.41 -3.00 -23.29
N LEU A 77 -12.02 -2.52 -24.37
CA LEU A 77 -11.61 -1.27 -25.02
C LEU A 77 -11.82 -0.06 -24.09
N TYR A 78 -12.96 -0.01 -23.40
CA TYR A 78 -13.25 1.04 -22.42
C TYR A 78 -12.25 1.05 -21.26
N ILE A 79 -11.95 -0.12 -20.69
CA ILE A 79 -10.95 -0.27 -19.65
C ILE A 79 -9.57 0.17 -20.16
N GLY A 80 -9.18 -0.24 -21.38
CA GLY A 80 -7.93 0.17 -21.99
C GLY A 80 -7.82 1.69 -22.18
N ILE A 81 -8.90 2.34 -22.63
CA ILE A 81 -8.93 3.81 -22.77
C ILE A 81 -8.82 4.49 -21.38
N MET A 82 -9.53 3.95 -20.38
CA MET A 82 -9.49 4.49 -19.03
C MET A 82 -8.13 4.32 -18.38
N THR A 83 -7.47 3.19 -18.56
CA THR A 83 -6.10 2.97 -18.05
C THR A 83 -5.09 3.89 -18.72
N VAL A 84 -5.18 4.08 -20.06
CA VAL A 84 -4.30 5.02 -20.77
C VAL A 84 -4.56 6.47 -20.35
N ARG A 85 -5.83 6.86 -20.15
CA ARG A 85 -6.17 8.19 -19.64
C ARG A 85 -5.62 8.40 -18.22
N PHE A 86 -5.81 7.42 -17.35
CA PHE A 86 -5.29 7.45 -15.98
C PHE A 86 -3.75 7.52 -15.97
N TYR A 87 -3.09 6.71 -16.80
CA TYR A 87 -1.63 6.72 -16.92
C TYR A 87 -1.10 8.06 -17.46
N ARG A 88 -1.80 8.66 -18.44
CA ARG A 88 -1.45 10.00 -18.93
C ARG A 88 -1.66 11.09 -17.89
N GLN A 89 -2.71 11.01 -17.08
CA GLN A 89 -2.94 11.96 -15.97
C GLN A 89 -1.83 11.89 -14.93
N ILE A 90 -1.32 10.70 -14.61
CA ILE A 90 -0.16 10.53 -13.72
C ILE A 90 1.11 11.10 -14.34
N GLN A 91 1.35 10.89 -15.64
CA GLN A 91 2.55 11.36 -16.34
C GLN A 91 2.57 12.89 -16.53
N ILE A 92 1.41 13.54 -16.64
CA ILE A 92 1.30 14.99 -16.85
C ILE A 92 1.30 15.74 -15.50
N GLY A 93 1.28 15.01 -14.35
CA GLY A 93 1.22 15.64 -13.02
C GLY A 93 -0.09 16.40 -12.75
N GLU A 94 -1.13 16.17 -13.55
CA GLU A 94 -2.45 16.73 -13.29
C GLU A 94 -3.13 15.96 -12.17
N ILE A 95 -3.25 16.61 -11.02
CA ILE A 95 -4.05 16.10 -9.90
C ILE A 95 -5.48 15.91 -10.39
N PRO A 96 -6.12 14.74 -10.13
CA PRO A 96 -7.54 14.55 -10.41
C PRO A 96 -8.34 15.76 -9.92
N SER A 97 -9.19 16.30 -10.79
CA SER A 97 -9.95 17.54 -10.52
C SER A 97 -10.77 17.48 -9.21
N GLU A 98 -11.13 16.29 -8.74
CA GLU A 98 -11.75 16.10 -7.43
C GLU A 98 -10.82 16.43 -6.26
N ILE A 99 -9.54 16.02 -6.33
CA ILE A 99 -8.56 16.34 -5.27
C ILE A 99 -8.19 17.82 -5.37
N SER A 100 -7.97 18.35 -6.58
CA SER A 100 -7.68 19.77 -6.76
C SER A 100 -8.86 20.66 -6.37
N SER A 101 -10.10 20.24 -6.64
CA SER A 101 -11.30 21.00 -6.25
C SER A 101 -11.54 20.94 -4.74
N ARG A 102 -11.20 19.84 -4.08
CA ARG A 102 -11.24 19.73 -2.61
C ARG A 102 -10.17 20.60 -1.95
N LEU A 103 -8.97 20.70 -2.56
CA LEU A 103 -7.90 21.57 -2.06
C LEU A 103 -8.14 23.07 -2.38
N THR A 104 -8.76 23.40 -3.53
CA THR A 104 -9.00 24.81 -3.94
C THR A 104 -10.29 25.40 -3.38
N ARG A 105 -11.30 24.59 -3.03
CA ARG A 105 -12.56 25.07 -2.45
C ARG A 105 -12.49 25.36 -0.95
N SER A 106 -11.32 25.20 -0.38
CA SER A 106 -11.10 25.54 1.00
C SER A 106 -10.84 27.02 1.13
N ASN A 107 -11.86 27.76 1.45
CA ASN A 107 -11.70 28.97 2.26
C ASN A 107 -10.56 28.70 3.24
N ILE A 108 -9.50 29.51 3.19
CA ILE A 108 -8.53 29.64 4.27
C ILE A 108 -9.36 30.01 5.49
N GLN A 109 -9.75 29.01 6.27
CA GLN A 109 -10.57 29.20 7.43
C GLN A 109 -9.74 29.92 8.47
N SER A 110 -10.38 30.87 9.15
CA SER A 110 -9.76 31.68 10.20
C SER A 110 -8.99 30.83 11.21
N PRO A 111 -7.92 31.35 11.83
CA PRO A 111 -7.13 30.67 12.88
C PRO A 111 -7.96 30.03 14.00
N ALA A 112 -9.17 30.49 14.22
CA ALA A 112 -10.11 29.95 15.24
C ALA A 112 -10.65 28.53 14.86
N ARG A 113 -10.92 28.27 13.58
CA ARG A 113 -11.36 26.91 13.11
C ARG A 113 -10.20 25.92 13.00
N LEU A 114 -8.99 26.41 12.77
CA LEU A 114 -7.78 25.60 12.92
C LEU A 114 -7.61 25.08 14.34
N LYS A 115 -7.89 25.90 15.35
CA LYS A 115 -7.85 25.49 16.77
C LYS A 115 -8.88 24.42 17.13
N GLU A 116 -10.06 24.44 16.53
CA GLU A 116 -11.11 23.45 16.80
C GLU A 116 -10.77 22.06 16.20
N ASN A 117 -10.09 22.03 15.05
CA ASN A 117 -9.61 20.78 14.43
C ASN A 117 -8.21 20.34 14.90
N LEU A 118 -7.49 21.22 15.61
CA LEU A 118 -6.21 20.95 16.27
C LEU A 118 -6.41 20.59 17.77
N ALA A 119 -7.64 20.49 18.24
CA ALA A 119 -7.97 20.11 19.62
C ALA A 119 -7.48 18.70 20.02
N TYR A 120 -7.02 17.93 19.02
CA TYR A 120 -6.42 16.61 19.22
C TYR A 120 -4.89 16.65 19.41
N LEU A 121 -4.25 17.82 19.39
CA LEU A 121 -2.82 17.95 19.62
C LEU A 121 -2.54 18.11 21.09
N THR A 122 -1.72 17.25 21.63
CA THR A 122 -1.14 17.37 22.96
C THR A 122 0.22 18.09 22.88
N ALA A 123 0.66 18.67 23.98
CA ALA A 123 1.91 19.44 24.01
C ALA A 123 3.16 18.54 23.95
N ASP A 124 2.96 17.25 24.11
CA ASP A 124 3.96 16.18 24.14
C ASP A 124 4.12 15.43 22.80
N ASP A 125 3.27 15.73 21.80
CA ASP A 125 3.42 15.18 20.47
C ASP A 125 4.78 15.54 19.84
N PRO A 126 5.52 14.57 19.27
CA PRO A 126 6.76 14.85 18.60
C PRO A 126 6.56 15.76 17.39
N SER A 127 7.22 16.89 17.37
CA SER A 127 7.04 17.87 16.30
C SER A 127 8.35 18.36 15.70
N PHE A 128 8.26 18.96 14.53
CA PHE A 128 9.38 19.58 13.83
C PHE A 128 8.92 20.84 13.10
N GLY A 129 9.83 21.82 12.98
CA GLY A 129 9.57 23.09 12.29
C GLY A 129 9.05 24.18 13.22
N ALA A 130 8.63 25.29 12.65
CA ALA A 130 8.18 26.44 13.40
C ALA A 130 6.71 26.24 13.83
N PRO A 131 6.36 26.40 15.11
CA PRO A 131 4.96 26.22 15.56
C PRO A 131 3.96 27.16 14.90
N ASP A 132 4.42 28.32 14.42
CA ASP A 132 3.66 29.32 13.71
C ASP A 132 3.76 29.22 12.18
N ALA A 133 4.36 28.13 11.68
CA ALA A 133 4.48 27.92 10.24
C ALA A 133 3.10 27.91 9.56
N PRO A 134 2.99 28.47 8.33
CA PRO A 134 1.71 28.57 7.63
C PRO A 134 1.12 27.22 7.20
N LEU A 135 1.93 26.16 7.15
CA LEU A 135 1.50 24.80 6.85
C LEU A 135 1.63 23.92 8.10
N GLN A 136 0.50 23.64 8.71
CA GLN A 136 0.37 22.73 9.85
C GLN A 136 0.04 21.34 9.32
N ILE A 137 0.87 20.36 9.62
CA ILE A 137 0.73 18.97 9.18
C ILE A 137 0.72 18.07 10.39
N VAL A 138 -0.36 17.31 10.58
CA VAL A 138 -0.42 16.21 11.55
C VAL A 138 -0.46 14.91 10.78
N GLU A 139 0.45 14.01 11.07
CA GLU A 139 0.49 12.67 10.50
C GLU A 139 0.11 11.64 11.56
N PHE A 140 -0.88 10.81 11.26
CA PHE A 140 -1.13 9.56 11.97
C PHE A 140 -0.44 8.43 11.22
N ALA A 141 0.51 7.77 11.88
CA ALA A 141 1.39 6.80 11.23
C ALA A 141 1.65 5.54 12.06
N ASP A 142 2.20 4.52 11.40
CA ASP A 142 2.49 3.20 11.96
C ASP A 142 3.87 2.74 11.47
N PHE A 143 4.74 2.35 12.38
CA PHE A 143 6.13 2.00 12.07
C PHE A 143 6.31 0.70 11.28
N GLU A 144 5.32 -0.20 11.28
CA GLU A 144 5.34 -1.39 10.42
C GLU A 144 4.63 -1.17 9.08
N CYS A 145 3.87 -0.06 8.92
CA CYS A 145 3.15 0.22 7.68
C CYS A 145 4.11 0.57 6.52
N PRO A 146 4.06 -0.16 5.39
CA PRO A 146 4.95 0.10 4.27
C PRO A 146 4.72 1.48 3.64
N TYR A 147 3.49 1.98 3.64
CA TYR A 147 3.14 3.31 3.11
C TYR A 147 3.62 4.44 4.03
N SER A 148 3.53 4.28 5.36
CA SER A 148 4.12 5.23 6.31
C SER A 148 5.64 5.26 6.20
N ARG A 149 6.26 4.09 5.99
CA ARG A 149 7.70 3.99 5.74
C ARG A 149 8.13 4.74 4.48
N GLU A 150 7.42 4.59 3.38
CA GLU A 150 7.70 5.30 2.13
C GLU A 150 7.56 6.80 2.32
N GLU A 151 6.48 7.23 2.96
CA GLU A 151 6.19 8.63 3.23
C GLU A 151 7.20 9.27 4.19
N SER A 152 7.72 8.52 5.15
CA SER A 152 8.70 9.05 6.12
C SER A 152 9.93 9.68 5.45
N LEU A 153 10.38 9.14 4.32
CA LEU A 153 11.50 9.69 3.55
C LEU A 153 11.12 11.04 2.91
N ILE A 154 9.92 11.13 2.36
CA ILE A 154 9.39 12.35 1.75
C ILE A 154 9.23 13.44 2.81
N VAL A 155 8.62 13.10 3.94
CA VAL A 155 8.44 14.02 5.07
C VAL A 155 9.78 14.53 5.58
N ARG A 156 10.79 13.67 5.74
CA ARG A 156 12.13 14.09 6.17
C ARG A 156 12.78 15.04 5.18
N GLU A 157 12.60 14.83 3.88
CA GLU A 157 13.08 15.75 2.84
C GLU A 157 12.36 17.11 2.90
N LEU A 158 11.03 17.10 3.07
CA LEU A 158 10.24 18.33 3.21
C LEU A 158 10.68 19.15 4.43
N MET A 159 10.87 18.48 5.58
CA MET A 159 11.35 19.11 6.80
C MET A 159 12.73 19.76 6.61
N ALA A 160 13.63 19.11 5.87
CA ALA A 160 14.95 19.65 5.58
C ALA A 160 14.90 20.85 4.61
N ARG A 161 14.03 20.77 3.58
CA ARG A 161 13.92 21.82 2.53
C ARG A 161 13.10 23.03 2.96
N PHE A 162 12.09 22.86 3.82
CA PHE A 162 11.11 23.90 4.14
C PHE A 162 10.85 24.09 5.63
N PRO A 163 11.90 24.16 6.50
CA PRO A 163 11.73 24.14 7.96
C PRO A 163 10.95 25.34 8.51
N LYS A 164 10.88 26.45 7.77
CA LYS A 164 10.11 27.66 8.17
C LYS A 164 8.69 27.68 7.63
N LYS A 165 8.36 26.82 6.67
CA LYS A 165 7.05 26.77 6.04
C LYS A 165 6.17 25.68 6.61
N ILE A 166 6.74 24.69 7.28
CA ILE A 166 6.06 23.50 7.79
C ILE A 166 6.23 23.44 9.30
N HIS A 167 5.12 23.19 9.99
CA HIS A 167 5.10 22.61 11.32
C HIS A 167 4.52 21.22 11.21
N PHE A 168 5.34 20.22 11.43
CA PHE A 168 4.97 18.82 11.31
C PHE A 168 4.86 18.18 12.68
N ILE A 169 3.79 17.42 12.92
CA ILE A 169 3.45 16.77 14.18
C ILE A 169 3.17 15.30 13.85
N TYR A 170 3.82 14.41 14.58
CA TYR A 170 3.65 12.97 14.45
C TYR A 170 2.71 12.46 15.55
N ARG A 171 1.77 11.61 15.19
CA ARG A 171 0.89 10.93 16.12
C ARG A 171 0.86 9.43 15.85
N ASP A 172 0.86 8.65 16.92
CA ASP A 172 0.88 7.20 16.83
C ASP A 172 -0.48 6.63 16.42
N PHE A 173 -0.49 5.77 15.41
CA PHE A 173 -1.68 5.04 15.00
C PHE A 173 -1.34 3.59 14.64
N PRO A 174 -0.88 2.77 15.62
CA PRO A 174 -0.49 1.40 15.37
C PRO A 174 -1.69 0.54 14.98
N LEU A 175 -1.61 -0.12 13.82
CA LEU A 175 -2.62 -1.03 13.27
C LEU A 175 -2.39 -2.46 13.82
N THR A 176 -2.58 -2.64 15.12
CA THR A 176 -2.19 -3.85 15.86
C THR A 176 -2.82 -5.14 15.34
N ASP A 177 -3.92 -5.07 14.60
CA ASP A 177 -4.59 -6.22 14.00
C ASP A 177 -3.78 -6.85 12.85
N ILE A 178 -2.94 -6.06 12.18
CA ILE A 178 -2.13 -6.48 11.02
C ILE A 178 -0.64 -6.22 11.21
N HIS A 179 -0.25 -5.38 12.16
CA HIS A 179 1.12 -4.98 12.46
C HIS A 179 1.45 -5.27 13.95
N PRO A 180 1.92 -6.47 14.26
CA PRO A 180 2.04 -6.95 15.64
C PRO A 180 3.07 -6.20 16.49
N ASN A 181 4.10 -5.58 15.89
CA ASN A 181 5.14 -4.86 16.59
C ASN A 181 4.98 -3.34 16.54
N ALA A 182 4.01 -2.82 15.78
CA ALA A 182 3.82 -1.38 15.61
C ALA A 182 3.64 -0.64 16.93
N PHE A 183 2.85 -1.21 17.85
CA PHE A 183 2.63 -0.60 19.17
C PHE A 183 3.94 -0.50 19.98
N ARG A 184 4.76 -1.55 19.97
CA ARG A 184 6.06 -1.53 20.66
C ARG A 184 7.03 -0.55 20.01
N ALA A 185 6.99 -0.42 18.70
CA ALA A 185 7.79 0.57 17.98
C ALA A 185 7.38 2.01 18.35
N SER A 186 6.07 2.27 18.48
CA SER A 186 5.54 3.54 18.98
C SER A 186 6.03 3.84 20.41
N GLU A 187 5.94 2.90 21.34
CA GLU A 187 6.46 3.07 22.70
C GLU A 187 7.94 3.41 22.69
N ALA A 188 8.72 2.76 21.83
CA ALA A 188 10.15 3.03 21.71
C ALA A 188 10.47 4.43 21.17
N ALA A 189 9.72 4.90 20.19
CA ALA A 189 9.87 6.23 19.62
C ALA A 189 9.57 7.31 20.69
N ASN A 190 8.53 7.11 21.48
CA ASN A 190 8.16 8.01 22.60
C ASN A 190 9.19 7.97 23.73
N CYS A 191 9.74 6.80 24.09
CA CYS A 191 10.86 6.71 25.02
C CYS A 191 12.13 7.44 24.52
N ALA A 192 12.34 7.44 23.21
CA ALA A 192 13.44 8.22 22.61
C ALA A 192 13.11 9.73 22.59
N HIS A 193 11.84 10.09 22.51
CA HIS A 193 11.37 11.47 22.58
C HIS A 193 11.75 12.15 23.91
N GLU A 194 11.60 11.46 25.04
CA GLU A 194 12.04 11.95 26.36
C GLU A 194 13.53 12.36 26.38
N GLN A 195 14.33 11.73 25.53
CA GLN A 195 15.76 12.00 25.42
C GLN A 195 16.09 12.97 24.26
N GLY A 196 15.07 13.61 23.66
CA GLY A 196 15.22 14.53 22.53
C GLY A 196 15.66 13.84 21.23
N LYS A 197 15.46 12.51 21.11
CA LYS A 197 15.92 11.71 19.97
C LYS A 197 14.79 11.00 19.22
N PHE A 198 13.58 11.53 19.28
CA PHE A 198 12.44 10.97 18.55
C PHE A 198 12.78 10.71 17.08
N TRP A 199 13.22 11.74 16.37
CA TRP A 199 13.45 11.65 14.92
C TRP A 199 14.57 10.68 14.54
N ALA A 200 15.59 10.54 15.38
CA ALA A 200 16.63 9.54 15.18
C ALA A 200 16.11 8.12 15.32
N MET A 201 15.25 7.89 16.33
CA MET A 201 14.62 6.60 16.55
C MET A 201 13.55 6.31 15.49
N HIS A 202 12.74 7.29 15.13
CA HIS A 202 11.77 7.23 14.04
C HIS A 202 12.42 6.75 12.74
N ASP A 203 13.48 7.41 12.30
CA ASP A 203 14.19 7.03 11.07
C ASP A 203 14.76 5.61 11.18
N LYS A 204 15.27 5.24 12.36
CA LYS A 204 15.83 3.90 12.58
C LYS A 204 14.79 2.80 12.56
N LEU A 205 13.61 3.04 13.14
CA LEU A 205 12.49 2.10 13.11
C LEU A 205 11.97 1.88 11.68
N TYR A 206 11.75 2.94 10.91
CA TYR A 206 11.32 2.82 9.51
C TYR A 206 12.36 2.17 8.60
N GLN A 207 13.65 2.42 8.81
CA GLN A 207 14.73 1.73 8.08
C GLN A 207 14.69 0.21 8.31
N ASN A 208 14.19 -0.22 9.47
CA ASN A 208 14.15 -1.60 9.90
C ASN A 208 12.72 -2.12 10.14
N ALA A 209 11.71 -1.60 9.47
CA ALA A 209 10.29 -1.86 9.70
C ALA A 209 9.88 -3.35 9.67
N THR A 210 10.71 -4.22 9.10
CA THR A 210 10.50 -5.67 9.09
C THR A 210 11.15 -6.41 10.26
N ARG A 211 11.82 -5.68 11.15
CA ARG A 211 12.59 -6.23 12.28
C ARG A 211 12.40 -5.33 13.51
N LEU A 212 11.24 -5.42 14.14
CA LEU A 212 10.82 -4.59 15.27
C LEU A 212 10.49 -5.42 16.50
N THR A 213 11.26 -6.51 16.74
CA THR A 213 11.16 -7.20 18.03
C THR A 213 11.72 -6.33 19.15
N ASP A 214 11.31 -6.57 20.40
CA ASP A 214 11.82 -5.81 21.56
C ASP A 214 13.35 -5.82 21.62
N LEU A 215 13.99 -6.92 21.23
CA LEU A 215 15.46 -7.02 21.19
C LEU A 215 16.04 -6.13 20.09
N ASP A 216 15.48 -6.16 18.89
CA ASP A 216 15.91 -5.29 17.77
C ASP A 216 15.76 -3.82 18.16
N ILE A 217 14.62 -3.45 18.74
CA ILE A 217 14.32 -2.08 19.20
C ILE A 217 15.35 -1.59 20.24
N LYS A 218 15.72 -2.42 21.21
CA LYS A 218 16.75 -2.09 22.19
C LYS A 218 18.14 -1.89 21.56
N LEU A 219 18.46 -2.67 20.50
CA LEU A 219 19.67 -2.46 19.73
C LEU A 219 19.63 -1.12 18.98
N TYR A 220 18.49 -0.78 18.38
CA TYR A 220 18.32 0.52 17.70
C TYR A 220 18.45 1.69 18.66
N ALA A 221 17.91 1.56 19.87
CA ALA A 221 18.09 2.57 20.92
C ALA A 221 19.58 2.82 21.24
N LEU A 222 20.37 1.75 21.32
CA LEU A 222 21.82 1.85 21.50
C LEU A 222 22.50 2.54 20.29
N GLU A 223 22.13 2.13 19.07
CA GLU A 223 22.73 2.65 17.83
C GLU A 223 22.43 4.14 17.60
N VAL A 224 21.24 4.63 17.99
CA VAL A 224 20.92 6.07 17.94
C VAL A 224 21.50 6.83 19.14
N GLY A 225 22.21 6.15 20.04
CA GLY A 225 22.95 6.73 21.15
C GLY A 225 22.07 7.22 22.29
N LEU A 226 20.97 6.52 22.60
CA LEU A 226 20.16 6.78 23.79
C LEU A 226 20.88 6.33 25.07
N ASP A 227 20.56 6.95 26.21
CA ASP A 227 20.82 6.38 27.50
C ASP A 227 19.99 5.10 27.66
N ILE A 228 20.67 3.97 27.58
CA ILE A 228 20.01 2.65 27.53
C ILE A 228 19.32 2.31 28.84
N THR A 229 19.85 2.78 29.98
CA THR A 229 19.19 2.53 31.27
C THR A 229 17.86 3.22 31.34
N LYS A 230 17.77 4.51 30.97
CA LYS A 230 16.53 5.27 30.92
C LYS A 230 15.58 4.73 29.86
N PHE A 231 16.12 4.37 28.68
CA PHE A 231 15.33 3.80 27.63
C PHE A 231 14.67 2.47 28.05
N ASN A 232 15.45 1.55 28.60
CA ASN A 232 14.92 0.27 29.06
C ASN A 232 13.87 0.44 30.16
N GLU A 233 14.11 1.33 31.13
CA GLU A 233 13.12 1.63 32.17
C GLU A 233 11.80 2.11 31.55
N CYS A 234 11.84 3.09 30.65
CA CYS A 234 10.67 3.60 29.95
C CYS A 234 9.97 2.50 29.12
N PHE A 235 10.75 1.78 28.31
CA PHE A 235 10.24 0.82 27.34
C PHE A 235 9.69 -0.45 28.00
N ASP A 236 10.39 -1.02 29.01
CA ASP A 236 9.97 -2.25 29.70
C ASP A 236 8.76 -2.01 30.61
N LEU A 237 8.66 -0.80 31.20
CA LEU A 237 7.48 -0.39 31.97
C LEU A 237 6.31 0.07 31.10
N ARG A 238 6.48 0.10 29.77
CA ARG A 238 5.43 0.54 28.83
C ARG A 238 4.86 1.92 29.16
N LYS A 239 5.75 2.86 29.49
CA LYS A 239 5.39 4.18 30.02
C LYS A 239 4.42 4.96 29.12
N TYR A 240 4.55 4.81 27.79
CA TYR A 240 3.74 5.52 26.79
C TYR A 240 2.55 4.73 26.25
N LYS A 241 2.19 3.62 26.90
CA LYS A 241 1.07 2.79 26.45
C LYS A 241 -0.23 3.61 26.36
N ASP A 242 -0.58 4.32 27.42
CA ASP A 242 -1.85 5.05 27.50
C ASP A 242 -1.87 6.24 26.53
N GLU A 243 -0.74 6.90 26.32
CA GLU A 243 -0.57 7.99 25.35
C GLU A 243 -0.84 7.52 23.91
N ILE A 244 -0.25 6.40 23.52
CA ILE A 244 -0.45 5.82 22.20
C ILE A 244 -1.89 5.37 22.00
N GLU A 245 -2.56 4.85 23.04
CA GLU A 245 -3.97 4.51 23.00
C GLU A 245 -4.86 5.77 22.86
N ILE A 246 -4.49 6.90 23.48
CA ILE A 246 -5.16 8.19 23.31
C ILE A 246 -4.98 8.68 21.86
N ASP A 247 -3.78 8.68 21.33
CA ASP A 247 -3.49 9.04 19.95
C ASP A 247 -4.33 8.24 18.95
N ARG A 248 -4.37 6.94 19.16
CA ARG A 248 -5.18 6.04 18.33
C ARG A 248 -6.67 6.34 18.45
N ALA A 249 -7.18 6.60 19.66
CA ALA A 249 -8.58 6.94 19.88
C ALA A 249 -8.95 8.28 19.21
N ASP A 250 -8.10 9.28 19.32
CA ASP A 250 -8.25 10.58 18.65
C ASP A 250 -8.25 10.43 17.14
N GLY A 251 -7.32 9.63 16.60
CA GLY A 251 -7.28 9.32 15.18
C GLY A 251 -8.58 8.67 14.69
N ILE A 252 -9.11 7.69 15.43
CA ILE A 252 -10.40 7.06 15.12
C ILE A 252 -11.52 8.09 15.16
N ALA A 253 -11.58 8.94 16.18
CA ALA A 253 -12.58 10.00 16.30
C ALA A 253 -12.48 11.02 15.15
N ALA A 254 -11.26 11.31 14.68
CA ALA A 254 -10.99 12.14 13.50
C ALA A 254 -11.27 11.41 12.16
N GLY A 255 -11.67 10.13 12.21
CA GLY A 255 -12.01 9.31 11.04
C GLY A 255 -10.78 8.75 10.31
N VAL A 256 -9.65 8.58 11.00
CA VAL A 256 -8.49 7.82 10.49
C VAL A 256 -8.88 6.35 10.41
N SER A 257 -8.64 5.73 9.27
CA SER A 257 -8.95 4.31 9.01
C SER A 257 -7.75 3.51 8.48
N GLY A 258 -6.59 4.15 8.39
CA GLY A 258 -5.35 3.56 7.90
C GLY A 258 -4.22 4.57 7.91
N THR A 259 -3.00 4.10 7.71
CA THR A 259 -1.77 4.89 7.77
C THR A 259 -0.99 4.87 6.46
N PRO A 260 -0.30 5.96 6.11
CA PRO A 260 -0.36 7.26 6.79
C PRO A 260 -1.70 7.98 6.53
N THR A 261 -2.14 8.81 7.46
CA THR A 261 -3.24 9.75 7.24
C THR A 261 -2.79 11.12 7.73
N PHE A 262 -2.91 12.11 6.87
CA PHE A 262 -2.51 13.49 7.15
C PHE A 262 -3.70 14.39 7.42
N PHE A 263 -3.50 15.36 8.31
CA PHE A 263 -4.34 16.54 8.44
C PHE A 263 -3.50 17.77 8.07
N ILE A 264 -3.74 18.30 6.90
CA ILE A 264 -3.00 19.45 6.34
C ILE A 264 -3.87 20.69 6.53
N ASN A 265 -3.45 21.60 7.43
CA ASN A 265 -4.28 22.74 7.85
C ASN A 265 -5.73 22.29 8.20
N GLY A 266 -5.85 21.17 8.94
CA GLY A 266 -7.13 20.60 9.37
C GLY A 266 -7.89 19.79 8.31
N LYS A 267 -7.32 19.59 7.11
CA LYS A 267 -7.94 18.79 6.05
C LYS A 267 -7.34 17.41 5.98
N LYS A 268 -8.19 16.42 6.13
CA LYS A 268 -7.78 15.01 6.06
C LYS A 268 -7.42 14.59 4.64
N VAL A 269 -6.25 13.99 4.51
CA VAL A 269 -5.75 13.32 3.30
C VAL A 269 -5.26 11.94 3.73
N ALA A 270 -5.86 10.88 3.21
CA ALA A 270 -5.48 9.50 3.54
C ALA A 270 -4.52 8.94 2.51
N GLY A 271 -3.54 8.16 2.98
CA GLY A 271 -2.52 7.51 2.17
C GLY A 271 -1.28 8.37 1.94
N ALA A 272 -0.26 7.75 1.33
CA ALA A 272 0.99 8.40 0.98
C ALA A 272 0.77 9.52 -0.05
N ILE A 273 1.51 10.60 0.07
CA ILE A 273 1.40 11.80 -0.78
C ILE A 273 2.71 11.94 -1.58
N PRO A 274 2.69 11.82 -2.92
CA PRO A 274 3.88 12.00 -3.74
C PRO A 274 4.55 13.36 -3.54
N MET A 275 5.88 13.43 -3.69
CA MET A 275 6.66 14.66 -3.53
C MET A 275 6.14 15.81 -4.40
N GLU A 276 5.73 15.52 -5.63
CA GLU A 276 5.20 16.49 -6.58
C GLU A 276 3.93 17.17 -6.06
N LEU A 277 3.11 16.42 -5.31
CA LEU A 277 1.89 16.97 -4.69
C LEU A 277 2.23 17.82 -3.46
N TRP A 278 3.19 17.41 -2.67
CA TRP A 278 3.72 18.23 -1.58
C TRP A 278 4.28 19.56 -2.08
N GLU A 279 5.06 19.55 -3.15
CA GLU A 279 5.59 20.78 -3.76
C GLU A 279 4.48 21.72 -4.25
N GLN A 280 3.39 21.17 -4.80
CA GLN A 280 2.23 21.97 -5.20
C GLN A 280 1.49 22.58 -4.01
N ILE A 281 1.36 21.82 -2.90
CA ILE A 281 0.78 22.34 -1.65
C ILE A 281 1.63 23.49 -1.14
N LEU A 282 2.95 23.31 -1.05
CA LEU A 282 3.90 24.30 -0.57
C LEU A 282 3.98 25.57 -1.44
N ALA A 283 3.82 25.42 -2.75
CA ALA A 283 3.79 26.57 -3.67
C ALA A 283 2.58 27.50 -3.44
N ARG A 284 1.50 26.99 -2.84
CA ARG A 284 0.27 27.76 -2.51
C ARG A 284 0.33 28.42 -1.14
N VAL A 285 1.28 28.04 -0.33
CA VAL A 285 1.52 28.60 1.00
C VAL A 285 2.42 29.83 0.87
N LYS A 286 1.88 30.98 1.23
CA LYS A 286 2.58 32.28 1.19
C LYS A 286 3.42 32.49 2.44
#